data_245a6f1c2df2679a636d1681ebbcf104
#
_entry.id   245a6f1c2df2679a636d1681ebbcf104
#
_cell.length_a   1.000
_cell.length_b   1.000
_cell.length_c   1.000
_cell.angle_alpha   90.00
_cell.angle_beta   90.00
_cell.angle_gamma   90.00
#
_symmetry.space_group_name_H-M   'P 1'
#
loop_
_entity.id
_entity.type
_entity.pdbx_description
1 polymer ?
#
loop_
_entity_poly.entity_id
_entity_poly.type
_entity_poly.pdbx_seq_one_letter_code
_entity_poly.pdbx_strand_id
1 'polypeptide(L)'
;MQVIEGAGRYTPATGGEPNHWAEHLASGDLSVGTYSIPSGGLDDQGPHREDEIYVVQSGAATLVTDSGTAEVRPGSVIFVPAGENHRFTEVRGDLALLVIFAPPYGSRPDVEK
;
A
#
# COMPACT_ATOMS: atom_id res chain seq x y z
N MET A 1 22.91 -6.66 -6.96
CA MET A 1 22.29 -6.20 -5.70
C MET A 1 21.85 -4.76 -5.87
N GLN A 2 20.70 -4.40 -5.30
CA GLN A 2 20.18 -3.04 -5.39
C GLN A 2 19.73 -2.60 -4.01
N VAL A 3 20.13 -1.42 -3.59
CA VAL A 3 19.72 -0.81 -2.32
C VAL A 3 18.86 0.39 -2.67
N ILE A 4 17.65 0.42 -2.11
CA ILE A 4 16.70 1.51 -2.36
C ILE A 4 16.60 2.34 -1.10
N GLU A 5 17.15 3.55 -1.15
CA GLU A 5 17.12 4.44 0.01
C GLU A 5 15.77 5.14 0.09
N GLY A 6 15.27 5.28 1.31
CA GLY A 6 14.04 6.03 1.55
C GLY A 6 12.76 5.28 1.26
N ALA A 7 12.83 4.01 0.88
CA ALA A 7 11.62 3.21 0.66
C ALA A 7 10.83 3.11 1.96
N GLY A 8 9.51 3.28 1.87
CA GLY A 8 8.62 3.27 3.02
C GLY A 8 8.53 4.59 3.76
N ARG A 9 9.27 5.61 3.33
CA ARG A 9 9.23 6.92 3.98
C ARG A 9 8.10 7.76 3.43
N TYR A 10 7.44 8.50 4.31
CA TYR A 10 6.32 9.35 3.91
C TYR A 10 6.74 10.38 2.86
N THR A 11 5.96 10.47 1.80
CA THR A 11 6.13 11.50 0.75
C THR A 11 4.80 12.20 0.57
N PRO A 12 4.75 13.54 0.69
CA PRO A 12 3.49 14.26 0.54
C PRO A 12 2.92 14.10 -0.87
N ALA A 13 1.60 14.07 -0.96
CA ALA A 13 0.91 14.14 -2.24
C ALA A 13 1.06 15.54 -2.83
N THR A 14 1.00 15.61 -4.16
CA THR A 14 1.11 16.86 -4.88
C THR A 14 -0.05 16.98 -5.86
N GLY A 15 -0.25 18.20 -6.39
CA GLY A 15 -1.24 18.41 -7.44
C GLY A 15 -2.67 18.16 -7.02
N GLY A 16 -2.99 18.28 -5.72
CA GLY A 16 -4.35 18.04 -5.25
C GLY A 16 -4.71 16.57 -5.07
N GLU A 17 -3.74 15.66 -5.23
CA GLU A 17 -3.99 14.23 -5.05
C GLU A 17 -4.21 13.90 -3.59
N PRO A 18 -5.08 12.91 -3.27
CA PRO A 18 -5.34 12.54 -1.89
C PRO A 18 -4.24 11.72 -1.24
N ASN A 19 -3.34 11.15 -2.02
CA ASN A 19 -2.27 10.26 -1.54
C ASN A 19 -1.15 10.26 -2.56
N HIS A 20 -0.07 9.54 -2.27
CA HIS A 20 1.09 9.45 -3.16
C HIS A 20 1.55 8.00 -3.26
N TRP A 21 1.74 7.53 -4.47
CA TRP A 21 2.25 6.20 -4.76
C TRP A 21 3.52 6.31 -5.59
N ALA A 22 4.56 5.61 -5.17
CA ALA A 22 5.81 5.55 -5.92
C ALA A 22 6.29 4.11 -5.99
N GLU A 23 6.47 3.60 -7.20
CA GLU A 23 7.07 2.29 -7.40
C GLU A 23 8.57 2.45 -7.50
N HIS A 24 9.32 1.66 -6.74
CA HIS A 24 10.77 1.74 -6.67
C HIS A 24 11.47 0.67 -7.49
N LEU A 25 10.87 -0.51 -7.58
CA LEU A 25 11.50 -1.67 -8.19
C LEU A 25 10.42 -2.61 -8.71
N ALA A 26 10.67 -3.20 -9.86
CA ALA A 26 9.87 -4.31 -10.36
C ALA A 26 10.79 -5.33 -10.99
N SER A 27 10.59 -6.60 -10.63
CA SER A 27 11.29 -7.73 -11.24
C SER A 27 10.24 -8.63 -11.89
N GLY A 28 10.63 -9.82 -12.30
CA GLY A 28 9.67 -10.77 -12.84
C GLY A 28 8.72 -11.32 -11.79
N ASP A 29 9.10 -11.28 -10.52
CA ASP A 29 8.37 -11.97 -9.46
C ASP A 29 7.68 -11.04 -8.46
N LEU A 30 8.13 -9.79 -8.34
CA LEU A 30 7.57 -8.88 -7.36
C LEU A 30 7.83 -7.42 -7.74
N SER A 31 7.11 -6.51 -7.07
CA SER A 31 7.42 -5.09 -7.12
C SER A 31 7.38 -4.51 -5.72
N VAL A 32 8.07 -3.39 -5.52
CA VAL A 32 8.18 -2.70 -4.24
C VAL A 32 7.91 -1.22 -4.46
N GLY A 33 7.08 -0.65 -3.61
CA GLY A 33 6.76 0.76 -3.67
C GLY A 33 6.47 1.34 -2.31
N THR A 34 6.22 2.64 -2.27
CA THR A 34 5.84 3.36 -1.07
C THR A 34 4.50 4.03 -1.30
N TYR A 35 3.58 3.84 -0.38
CA TYR A 35 2.26 4.45 -0.40
C TYR A 35 2.13 5.37 0.80
N SER A 36 1.79 6.62 0.54
CA SER A 36 1.73 7.65 1.58
C SER A 36 0.36 8.29 1.58
N ILE A 37 -0.27 8.36 2.75
CA ILE A 37 -1.58 8.98 2.92
C ILE A 37 -1.47 9.98 4.06
N PRO A 38 -1.76 11.27 3.83
CA PRO A 38 -1.66 12.26 4.89
C PRO A 38 -2.72 12.01 5.96
N SER A 39 -2.47 12.54 7.15
CA SER A 39 -3.43 12.46 8.26
C SER A 39 -4.79 12.99 7.80
N GLY A 40 -5.83 12.21 8.05
CA GLY A 40 -7.18 12.54 7.59
C GLY A 40 -7.37 12.38 6.09
N GLY A 41 -6.38 11.84 5.39
CA GLY A 41 -6.45 11.68 3.94
C GLY A 41 -7.28 10.49 3.52
N LEU A 42 -7.33 10.29 2.22
CA LEU A 42 -8.20 9.30 1.59
C LEU A 42 -7.39 8.23 0.89
N ASP A 43 -7.74 6.97 1.15
CA ASP A 43 -7.26 5.82 0.40
C ASP A 43 -8.34 5.48 -0.62
N ASP A 44 -8.05 5.75 -1.88
CA ASP A 44 -9.01 5.57 -2.97
C ASP A 44 -8.69 4.38 -3.88
N GLN A 45 -7.78 3.49 -3.44
CA GLN A 45 -7.41 2.36 -4.27
C GLN A 45 -8.48 1.27 -4.22
N GLY A 46 -8.54 0.49 -5.28
CA GLY A 46 -9.40 -0.68 -5.37
C GLY A 46 -8.64 -1.97 -5.11
N PRO A 47 -9.32 -3.11 -5.20
CA PRO A 47 -8.66 -4.40 -5.04
C PRO A 47 -7.64 -4.64 -6.15
N HIS A 48 -6.62 -5.43 -5.84
CA HIS A 48 -5.54 -5.74 -6.78
C HIS A 48 -5.59 -7.22 -7.15
N ARG A 49 -4.99 -7.54 -8.30
CA ARG A 49 -4.92 -8.92 -8.78
C ARG A 49 -3.71 -9.65 -8.24
N GLU A 50 -2.86 -8.94 -7.53
CA GLU A 50 -1.64 -9.49 -6.94
C GLU A 50 -1.84 -9.67 -5.45
N ASP A 51 -1.07 -10.57 -4.85
CA ASP A 51 -0.94 -10.60 -3.41
C ASP A 51 -0.16 -9.36 -2.98
N GLU A 52 -0.48 -8.84 -1.81
CA GLU A 52 0.11 -7.58 -1.36
C GLU A 52 0.52 -7.69 0.10
N ILE A 53 1.71 -7.17 0.40
CA ILE A 53 2.16 -7.01 1.78
C ILE A 53 2.37 -5.52 2.03
N TYR A 54 1.78 -5.05 3.12
CA TYR A 54 2.05 -3.71 3.65
C TYR A 54 2.94 -3.82 4.87
N VAL A 55 3.93 -2.95 4.97
CA VAL A 55 4.70 -2.76 6.20
C VAL A 55 4.51 -1.31 6.61
N VAL A 56 3.90 -1.09 7.77
CA VAL A 56 3.66 0.28 8.25
C VAL A 56 4.96 0.84 8.80
N GLN A 57 5.40 1.97 8.26
CA GLN A 57 6.64 2.65 8.66
C GLN A 57 6.35 3.82 9.59
N SER A 58 5.27 4.56 9.34
CA SER A 58 4.88 5.70 10.17
C SER A 58 3.38 5.88 10.10
N GLY A 59 2.83 6.62 11.06
CA GLY A 59 1.39 6.84 11.13
C GLY A 59 0.64 5.61 11.60
N ALA A 60 -0.67 5.75 11.69
CA ALA A 60 -1.56 4.67 12.10
C ALA A 60 -2.88 4.81 11.37
N ALA A 61 -3.64 3.73 11.27
CA ALA A 61 -4.92 3.76 10.58
C ALA A 61 -5.73 2.52 10.94
N THR A 62 -6.99 2.52 10.53
CA THR A 62 -7.84 1.34 10.58
C THR A 62 -7.88 0.76 9.17
N LEU A 63 -7.49 -0.50 9.04
CA LEU A 63 -7.60 -1.20 7.76
C LEU A 63 -8.91 -1.96 7.73
N VAL A 64 -9.71 -1.72 6.71
CA VAL A 64 -11.00 -2.38 6.51
C VAL A 64 -10.89 -3.29 5.30
N THR A 65 -11.22 -4.56 5.47
CA THR A 65 -11.18 -5.54 4.38
C THR A 65 -12.46 -6.36 4.40
N ASP A 66 -12.61 -7.23 3.40
CA ASP A 66 -13.73 -8.19 3.38
C ASP A 66 -13.69 -9.12 4.59
N SER A 67 -12.51 -9.36 5.15
CA SER A 67 -12.33 -10.27 6.29
C SER A 67 -12.59 -9.61 7.64
N GLY A 68 -12.72 -8.28 7.67
CA GLY A 68 -12.93 -7.55 8.92
C GLY A 68 -12.11 -6.29 8.98
N THR A 69 -11.83 -5.81 10.19
CA THR A 69 -11.06 -4.59 10.40
C THR A 69 -9.90 -4.86 11.35
N ALA A 70 -8.83 -4.06 11.20
CA ALA A 70 -7.68 -4.15 12.08
C ALA A 70 -7.04 -2.78 12.24
N GLU A 71 -6.58 -2.50 13.47
CA GLU A 71 -5.77 -1.32 13.71
C GLU A 71 -4.34 -1.62 13.29
N VAL A 72 -3.73 -0.70 12.54
CA VAL A 72 -2.36 -0.86 12.09
C VAL A 72 -1.51 0.33 12.53
N ARG A 73 -0.24 0.08 12.83
CA ARG A 73 0.69 1.05 13.38
C ARG A 73 2.11 0.69 12.98
N PRO A 74 3.09 1.56 13.23
CA PRO A 74 4.47 1.25 12.85
C PRO A 74 4.89 -0.13 13.34
N GLY A 75 5.44 -0.92 12.42
CA GLY A 75 5.81 -2.31 12.68
C GLY A 75 4.77 -3.34 12.29
N SER A 76 3.53 -2.92 12.00
CA SER A 76 2.52 -3.86 11.50
C SER A 76 2.89 -4.35 10.11
N VAL A 77 2.75 -5.66 9.90
CA VAL A 77 2.90 -6.28 8.58
C VAL A 77 1.55 -6.92 8.24
N ILE A 78 0.99 -6.54 7.11
CA ILE A 78 -0.33 -6.99 6.71
C ILE A 78 -0.23 -7.72 5.38
N PHE A 79 -0.84 -8.88 5.29
CA PHE A 79 -0.99 -9.61 4.04
C PHE A 79 -2.42 -9.46 3.55
N VAL A 80 -2.57 -8.99 2.30
CA VAL A 80 -3.86 -8.88 1.64
C VAL A 80 -3.81 -9.79 0.40
N PRO A 81 -4.58 -10.87 0.37
CA PRO A 81 -4.56 -11.76 -0.80
C PRO A 81 -5.17 -11.06 -2.01
N ALA A 82 -4.77 -11.54 -3.18
CA ALA A 82 -5.26 -11.02 -4.45
C ALA A 82 -6.79 -11.00 -4.46
N GLY A 83 -7.36 -9.89 -4.93
CA GLY A 83 -8.80 -9.74 -5.09
C GLY A 83 -9.56 -9.32 -3.86
N GLU A 84 -8.92 -9.28 -2.68
CA GLU A 84 -9.64 -8.87 -1.48
C GLU A 84 -9.79 -7.35 -1.47
N ASN A 85 -11.02 -6.87 -1.22
CA ASN A 85 -11.25 -5.45 -1.03
C ASN A 85 -10.57 -5.00 0.25
N HIS A 86 -9.90 -3.85 0.19
CA HIS A 86 -9.19 -3.32 1.35
C HIS A 86 -9.05 -1.82 1.23
N ARG A 87 -9.08 -1.15 2.38
CA ARG A 87 -8.93 0.30 2.41
C ARG A 87 -8.51 0.75 3.79
N PHE A 88 -7.54 1.67 3.85
CA PHE A 88 -7.17 2.33 5.09
C PHE A 88 -8.14 3.47 5.34
N THR A 89 -8.65 3.54 6.57
CA THR A 89 -9.54 4.60 7.02
C THR A 89 -9.00 5.17 8.33
N GLU A 90 -9.53 6.32 8.74
CA GLU A 90 -9.14 6.96 10.00
C GLU A 90 -7.64 7.10 10.12
N VAL A 91 -7.04 7.64 9.07
CA VAL A 91 -5.58 7.83 9.03
C VAL A 91 -5.18 8.88 10.05
N ARG A 92 -4.28 8.51 10.95
CA ARG A 92 -3.80 9.36 12.05
C ARG A 92 -2.29 9.48 11.96
N GLY A 93 -1.78 10.71 12.00
CA GLY A 93 -0.40 10.95 11.61
C GLY A 93 -0.23 10.61 10.14
N ASP A 94 0.86 11.02 9.56
CA ASP A 94 1.09 10.74 8.13
C ASP A 94 1.44 9.28 7.96
N LEU A 95 0.59 8.54 7.26
CA LEU A 95 0.72 7.10 7.08
C LEU A 95 1.66 6.82 5.92
N ALA A 96 2.71 6.06 6.20
CA ALA A 96 3.65 5.63 5.16
C ALA A 96 3.79 4.11 5.22
N LEU A 97 3.64 3.49 4.07
CA LEU A 97 3.61 2.04 3.94
C LEU A 97 4.65 1.62 2.90
N LEU A 98 5.50 0.67 3.28
CA LEU A 98 6.25 -0.07 2.28
C LEU A 98 5.31 -1.13 1.73
N VAL A 99 5.21 -1.21 0.40
CA VAL A 99 4.25 -2.09 -0.26
C VAL A 99 4.98 -3.04 -1.18
N ILE A 100 4.67 -4.32 -1.04
CA ILE A 100 5.25 -5.35 -1.89
C ILE A 100 4.11 -6.08 -2.57
N PHE A 101 4.15 -6.15 -3.90
CA PHE A 101 3.21 -6.94 -4.70
C PHE A 101 3.92 -8.14 -5.30
N ALA A 102 3.23 -9.27 -5.34
CA ALA A 102 3.72 -10.47 -5.99
C ALA A 102 2.55 -11.16 -6.71
N PRO A 103 2.62 -11.28 -8.05
CA PRO A 103 3.65 -10.77 -8.97
C PRO A 103 3.66 -9.25 -9.02
N PRO A 104 4.51 -8.63 -9.82
CA PRO A 104 4.61 -7.16 -9.85
C PRO A 104 3.27 -6.49 -10.12
N TYR A 105 3.07 -5.36 -9.48
CA TYR A 105 1.82 -4.61 -9.60
C TYR A 105 1.48 -4.34 -11.06
N GLY A 106 0.23 -4.65 -11.43
CA GLY A 106 -0.27 -4.45 -12.78
C GLY A 106 0.19 -5.48 -13.79
N SER A 107 0.95 -6.50 -13.37
CA SER A 107 1.49 -7.49 -14.31
C SER A 107 0.52 -8.61 -14.63
N ARG A 108 -0.46 -8.88 -13.78
CA ARG A 108 -1.47 -9.89 -14.07
C ARG A 108 -2.51 -9.33 -15.02
N PRO A 109 -2.89 -10.10 -16.05
CA PRO A 109 -3.94 -9.64 -16.95
C PRO A 109 -5.28 -9.59 -16.22
N ASP A 110 -6.20 -8.78 -16.76
CA ASP A 110 -7.56 -8.78 -16.28
C ASP A 110 -8.16 -10.15 -16.41
N VAL A 111 -8.90 -10.56 -15.39
CA VAL A 111 -9.61 -11.82 -15.44
C VAL A 111 -11.00 -11.56 -15.98
N GLU A 112 -11.27 -12.11 -17.13
CA GLU A 112 -12.59 -11.96 -17.74
C GLU A 112 -13.59 -12.86 -17.04
N LYS A 113 -14.80 -12.37 -16.91
CA LYS A 113 -15.85 -13.09 -16.21
C LYS A 113 -16.93 -13.50 -17.16
#